data_e202019aa3e3f7dbca33297d22ef3781
#
_entry.id   e202019aa3e3f7dbca33297d22ef3781
#
_cell.length_a   1.000
_cell.length_b   1.000
_cell.length_c   1.000
_cell.angle_alpha   90.00
_cell.angle_beta   90.00
_cell.angle_gamma   90.00
#
_symmetry.space_group_name_H-M   'P 1'
#
loop_
_entity.id
_entity.type
_entity.pdbx_description
1 polymer ?
#
loop_
_entity_poly.entity_id
_entity_poly.type
_entity_poly.pdbx_seq_one_letter_code
_entity_poly.pdbx_strand_id
1 'polypeptide(L)'
;MSERTGRFLVTHADGDAAVLKDVDRGQVHTLADDPGVEAGEVLEGTVVPEPPLEVTYRLEEVDSRRSLTVEESPEPPTVHEREIADEQPPGEVTRVERAGTGELHVLTVPEGRTERTVADVLDDEATLVRAARLGVGRVEVRSDAGVVSVRYLP
;
A
#
# COMPACT_ATOMS: atom_id res chain seq x y z
N MET A 1 14.40 13.08 22.53
CA MET A 1 13.86 12.25 21.46
C MET A 1 14.06 12.90 20.13
N SER A 2 14.39 12.10 19.20
CA SER A 2 14.78 12.60 17.89
C SER A 2 13.63 12.61 16.91
N GLU A 3 13.72 13.50 15.96
CA GLU A 3 12.87 13.52 14.80
C GLU A 3 13.02 12.24 13.99
N ARG A 4 12.01 11.93 13.17
CA ARG A 4 12.01 10.81 12.25
C ARG A 4 11.77 11.31 10.83
N THR A 5 12.73 11.06 9.96
CA THR A 5 12.62 11.37 8.54
C THR A 5 12.43 10.07 7.77
N GLY A 6 11.47 10.04 6.85
CA GLY A 6 11.19 8.84 6.09
C GLY A 6 9.99 8.98 5.17
N ARG A 7 9.48 7.84 4.73
CA ARG A 7 8.26 7.74 3.93
C ARG A 7 7.14 7.25 4.82
N PHE A 8 6.06 8.01 4.85
CA PHE A 8 4.92 7.74 5.72
C PHE A 8 3.65 7.55 4.91
N LEU A 9 2.96 6.44 5.17
CA LEU A 9 1.62 6.22 4.66
C LEU A 9 0.61 6.77 5.66
N VAL A 10 -0.32 7.61 5.21
CA VAL A 10 -1.42 8.06 6.04
C VAL A 10 -2.44 6.93 6.11
N THR A 11 -2.58 6.31 7.28
CA THR A 11 -3.50 5.20 7.48
C THR A 11 -4.85 5.64 8.02
N HIS A 12 -4.89 6.82 8.66
CA HIS A 12 -6.12 7.38 9.20
C HIS A 12 -6.01 8.91 9.24
N ALA A 13 -7.10 9.59 8.91
CA ALA A 13 -7.22 11.05 9.03
C ALA A 13 -8.70 11.40 9.15
N ASP A 14 -9.06 12.15 10.19
CA ASP A 14 -10.47 12.48 10.49
C ASP A 14 -10.73 13.98 10.67
N GLY A 15 -9.75 14.81 10.35
CA GLY A 15 -9.84 16.26 10.52
C GLY A 15 -9.32 16.75 11.87
N ASP A 16 -9.33 15.91 12.90
CA ASP A 16 -8.84 16.23 14.24
C ASP A 16 -7.46 15.64 14.50
N ALA A 17 -7.24 14.43 14.01
CA ALA A 17 -5.99 13.71 14.18
C ALA A 17 -5.69 12.91 12.93
N ALA A 18 -4.45 12.46 12.80
CA ALA A 18 -4.01 11.60 11.72
C ALA A 18 -3.02 10.57 12.24
N VAL A 19 -2.95 9.43 11.55
CA VAL A 19 -2.00 8.36 11.88
C VAL A 19 -1.14 8.09 10.66
N LEU A 20 0.17 8.14 10.88
CA LEU A 20 1.17 7.87 9.84
C LEU A 20 1.91 6.58 10.16
N LYS A 21 2.18 5.78 9.15
CA LYS A 21 2.99 4.58 9.29
C LYS A 21 4.27 4.74 8.47
N ASP A 22 5.41 4.60 9.12
CA ASP A 22 6.70 4.53 8.44
C ASP A 22 6.76 3.22 7.66
N VAL A 23 6.72 3.28 6.33
CA VAL A 23 6.60 2.08 5.50
C VAL A 23 7.88 1.26 5.43
N ASP A 24 9.01 1.85 5.79
CA ASP A 24 10.30 1.15 5.78
C ASP A 24 10.61 0.51 7.14
N ARG A 25 10.19 1.14 8.24
CA ARG A 25 10.46 0.66 9.61
C ARG A 25 9.25 0.01 10.29
N GLY A 26 8.05 0.25 9.77
CA GLY A 26 6.81 -0.28 10.33
C GLY A 26 6.30 0.45 11.58
N GLN A 27 6.93 1.55 11.97
CA GLN A 27 6.53 2.32 13.13
C GLN A 27 5.31 3.20 12.84
N VAL A 28 4.46 3.36 13.84
CA VAL A 28 3.24 4.17 13.76
C VAL A 28 3.45 5.46 14.54
N HIS A 29 3.09 6.59 13.92
CA HIS A 29 3.20 7.92 14.51
C HIS A 29 1.84 8.59 14.48
N THR A 30 1.26 8.83 15.66
CA THR A 30 -0.01 9.54 15.77
C THR A 30 0.26 11.04 15.83
N LEU A 31 -0.34 11.79 14.93
CA LEU A 31 -0.25 13.25 14.93
C LEU A 31 -1.31 13.82 15.86
N ALA A 32 -0.91 14.79 16.69
CA ALA A 32 -1.81 15.45 17.63
C ALA A 32 -2.90 16.26 16.91
N ASP A 33 -2.58 16.76 15.73
CA ASP A 33 -3.50 17.52 14.88
C ASP A 33 -3.43 16.96 13.47
N ASP A 34 -4.53 17.07 12.73
CA ASP A 34 -4.53 16.71 11.31
C ASP A 34 -4.04 17.91 10.50
N PRO A 35 -2.89 17.79 9.82
CA PRO A 35 -2.34 18.90 9.01
C PRO A 35 -2.98 19.02 7.62
N GLY A 36 -4.11 18.37 7.38
CA GLY A 36 -4.78 18.41 6.08
C GLY A 36 -4.39 17.25 5.16
N VAL A 37 -4.08 16.10 5.74
CA VAL A 37 -3.76 14.90 4.99
C VAL A 37 -4.98 14.00 4.86
N GLU A 38 -4.94 13.09 3.90
CA GLU A 38 -6.00 12.11 3.69
C GLU A 38 -5.43 10.69 3.75
N ALA A 39 -6.23 9.74 4.22
CA ALA A 39 -5.85 8.33 4.23
C ALA A 39 -5.53 7.87 2.80
N GLY A 40 -4.45 7.10 2.65
CA GLY A 40 -3.98 6.64 1.34
C GLY A 40 -2.92 7.53 0.72
N GLU A 41 -2.60 8.68 1.33
CA GLU A 41 -1.49 9.51 0.88
C GLU A 41 -0.16 8.97 1.40
N VAL A 42 0.90 9.18 0.63
CA VAL A 42 2.28 8.92 1.03
C VAL A 42 3.03 10.23 1.12
N LEU A 43 3.60 10.48 2.28
CA LEU A 43 4.37 11.68 2.56
C LEU A 43 5.84 11.31 2.73
N GLU A 44 6.73 12.04 2.09
CA GLU A 44 8.15 11.98 2.43
C GLU A 44 8.45 13.24 3.23
N GLY A 45 8.94 13.08 4.44
CA GLY A 45 9.15 14.21 5.32
C GLY A 45 9.63 13.82 6.69
N THR A 46 9.42 14.73 7.66
CA THR A 46 9.93 14.59 9.00
C THR A 46 8.81 14.81 10.02
N VAL A 47 8.73 13.91 10.99
CA VAL A 47 7.86 14.05 12.16
C VAL A 47 8.71 14.22 13.41
N VAL A 48 8.23 15.04 14.34
CA VAL A 48 8.92 15.29 15.61
C VAL A 48 7.98 15.02 16.77
N PRO A 49 8.52 14.48 17.89
CA PRO A 49 7.70 14.25 19.09
C PRO A 49 7.19 15.57 19.67
N GLU A 50 5.94 15.55 20.15
CA GLU A 50 5.33 16.70 20.82
C GLU A 50 5.62 16.69 22.32
N PRO A 51 6.32 17.70 22.87
CA PRO A 51 6.53 17.79 24.31
C PRO A 51 5.21 18.09 25.03
N PRO A 52 5.10 17.80 26.35
CA PRO A 52 6.14 17.25 27.20
C PRO A 52 6.20 15.71 27.21
N LEU A 53 5.11 15.02 26.83
CA LEU A 53 5.02 13.58 26.98
C LEU A 53 5.64 12.78 25.83
N GLU A 54 5.75 13.40 24.67
CA GLU A 54 6.32 12.80 23.46
C GLU A 54 5.61 11.52 23.02
N VAL A 55 4.31 11.43 23.27
CA VAL A 55 3.47 10.28 22.85
C VAL A 55 2.76 10.55 21.53
N THR A 56 2.65 11.81 21.15
CA THR A 56 2.15 12.23 19.85
C THR A 56 3.26 12.97 19.09
N TYR A 57 3.03 13.18 17.80
CA TYR A 57 3.99 13.79 16.90
C TYR A 57 3.34 14.97 16.16
N ARG A 58 4.16 15.81 15.57
CA ARG A 58 3.73 16.78 14.57
C ARG A 58 4.54 16.58 13.31
N LEU A 59 3.92 16.87 12.19
CA LEU A 59 4.57 16.85 10.88
C LEU A 59 5.31 18.17 10.72
N GLU A 60 6.64 18.14 10.75
CA GLU A 60 7.46 19.34 10.71
C GLU A 60 7.82 19.77 9.29
N GLU A 61 8.12 18.77 8.43
CA GLU A 61 8.53 19.05 7.07
C GLU A 61 7.92 18.01 6.13
N VAL A 62 7.47 18.46 4.97
CA VAL A 62 6.96 17.59 3.89
C VAL A 62 7.75 17.92 2.63
N ASP A 63 8.57 16.97 2.19
CA ASP A 63 9.36 17.10 0.98
C ASP A 63 8.58 16.69 -0.27
N SER A 64 7.73 15.69 -0.13
CA SER A 64 6.85 15.25 -1.20
C SER A 64 5.56 14.68 -0.65
N ARG A 65 4.53 14.70 -1.49
CA ARG A 65 3.20 14.23 -1.12
C ARG A 65 2.52 13.68 -2.37
N ARG A 66 1.98 12.46 -2.27
CA ARG A 66 1.26 11.83 -3.39
C ARG A 66 0.17 10.92 -2.87
N SER A 67 -0.88 10.73 -3.67
CA SER A 67 -1.97 9.81 -3.34
C SER A 67 -1.73 8.47 -4.01
N LEU A 68 -2.04 7.38 -3.30
CA LEU A 68 -2.06 6.05 -3.86
C LEU A 68 -3.47 5.71 -4.33
N THR A 69 -3.56 5.06 -5.47
CA THR A 69 -4.81 4.55 -6.00
C THR A 69 -4.78 3.03 -6.02
N VAL A 70 -5.79 2.39 -5.46
CA VAL A 70 -5.97 0.95 -5.52
C VAL A 70 -7.32 0.68 -6.15
N GLU A 71 -7.33 -0.02 -7.28
CA GLU A 71 -8.56 -0.23 -8.04
C GLU A 71 -8.63 -1.61 -8.66
N GLU A 72 -9.84 -2.09 -8.82
CA GLU A 72 -10.10 -3.32 -9.58
C GLU A 72 -10.28 -2.96 -11.04
N SER A 73 -9.52 -3.62 -11.93
CA SER A 73 -9.65 -3.44 -13.37
C SER A 73 -10.73 -4.35 -13.93
N PRO A 74 -11.51 -3.90 -14.91
CA PRO A 74 -12.46 -4.76 -15.62
C PRO A 74 -11.77 -5.73 -16.57
N GLU A 75 -10.48 -5.56 -16.84
CA GLU A 75 -9.74 -6.43 -17.74
C GLU A 75 -9.31 -7.73 -17.02
N PRO A 76 -9.27 -8.86 -17.75
CA PRO A 76 -8.82 -10.12 -17.16
C PRO A 76 -7.30 -10.14 -17.00
N PRO A 77 -6.77 -11.08 -16.21
CA PRO A 77 -5.33 -11.31 -16.16
C PRO A 77 -4.75 -11.59 -17.54
N THR A 78 -3.50 -11.21 -17.74
CA THR A 78 -2.81 -11.46 -19.01
C THR A 78 -2.49 -12.94 -19.17
N VAL A 79 -2.12 -13.36 -20.39
CA VAL A 79 -1.67 -14.73 -20.67
C VAL A 79 -0.48 -15.09 -19.76
N HIS A 80 0.48 -14.18 -19.63
CA HIS A 80 1.64 -14.40 -18.77
C HIS A 80 1.25 -14.62 -17.31
N GLU A 81 0.31 -13.81 -16.80
CA GLU A 81 -0.20 -13.95 -15.43
C GLU A 81 -0.90 -15.29 -15.23
N ARG A 82 -1.67 -15.75 -16.22
CA ARG A 82 -2.33 -17.05 -16.17
C ARG A 82 -1.34 -18.21 -16.20
N GLU A 83 -0.28 -18.09 -16.98
CA GLU A 83 0.80 -19.09 -17.03
C GLU A 83 1.49 -19.24 -15.68
N ILE A 84 1.78 -18.10 -15.02
CA ILE A 84 2.36 -18.12 -13.67
C ILE A 84 1.41 -18.82 -12.70
N ALA A 85 0.13 -18.48 -12.74
CA ALA A 85 -0.87 -19.07 -11.85
C ALA A 85 -1.02 -20.57 -12.04
N ASP A 86 -0.92 -21.05 -13.28
CA ASP A 86 -1.05 -22.46 -13.61
C ASP A 86 0.12 -23.32 -13.09
N GLU A 87 1.26 -22.70 -12.85
CA GLU A 87 2.46 -23.38 -12.37
C GLU A 87 2.54 -23.47 -10.84
N GLN A 88 1.55 -22.94 -10.13
CA GLN A 88 1.55 -22.95 -8.67
C GLN A 88 0.23 -23.50 -8.11
N PRO A 89 0.27 -24.18 -6.95
CA PRO A 89 -0.96 -24.68 -6.32
C PRO A 89 -1.76 -23.54 -5.69
N PRO A 90 -3.07 -23.76 -5.45
CA PRO A 90 -3.90 -22.79 -4.73
C PRO A 90 -3.31 -22.42 -3.38
N GLY A 91 -3.38 -21.12 -3.05
CA GLY A 91 -2.84 -20.57 -1.81
C GLY A 91 -1.44 -20.01 -1.96
N GLU A 92 -0.79 -20.17 -3.09
CA GLU A 92 0.54 -19.62 -3.33
C GLU A 92 0.49 -18.33 -4.13
N VAL A 93 1.56 -17.53 -3.97
CA VAL A 93 1.76 -16.28 -4.67
C VAL A 93 3.17 -16.25 -5.28
N THR A 94 3.26 -15.80 -6.53
CA THR A 94 4.54 -15.53 -7.19
C THR A 94 4.68 -14.04 -7.37
N ARG A 95 5.84 -13.50 -7.00
CA ARG A 95 6.18 -12.09 -7.18
C ARG A 95 7.21 -11.97 -8.29
N VAL A 96 6.93 -11.08 -9.23
CA VAL A 96 7.79 -10.85 -10.39
C VAL A 96 8.08 -9.36 -10.48
N GLU A 97 9.35 -9.02 -10.69
CA GLU A 97 9.71 -7.64 -10.95
C GLU A 97 9.26 -7.23 -12.36
N ARG A 98 8.76 -6.00 -12.47
CA ARG A 98 8.44 -5.42 -13.77
C ARG A 98 9.70 -4.83 -14.40
N ALA A 99 9.70 -4.76 -15.71
CA ALA A 99 10.70 -3.96 -16.42
C ALA A 99 10.46 -2.48 -16.05
N GLY A 100 11.39 -1.88 -15.34
CA GLY A 100 11.23 -0.55 -14.76
C GLY A 100 10.75 -0.63 -13.31
N THR A 101 9.97 0.36 -12.86
CA THR A 101 9.48 0.43 -11.48
C THR A 101 8.23 -0.43 -11.29
N GLY A 102 8.17 -1.10 -10.15
CA GLY A 102 6.98 -1.85 -9.74
C GLY A 102 7.17 -3.35 -9.72
N GLU A 103 6.08 -4.02 -9.37
CA GLU A 103 6.03 -5.48 -9.24
C GLU A 103 4.69 -6.01 -9.73
N LEU A 104 4.66 -7.32 -9.95
CA LEU A 104 3.48 -8.08 -10.25
C LEU A 104 3.38 -9.23 -9.26
N HIS A 105 2.27 -9.33 -8.55
CA HIS A 105 2.00 -10.47 -7.67
C HIS A 105 0.87 -11.29 -8.29
N VAL A 106 1.09 -12.57 -8.51
CA VAL A 106 0.07 -13.48 -9.05
C VAL A 106 -0.27 -14.50 -7.99
N LEU A 107 -1.54 -14.50 -7.58
CA LEU A 107 -2.08 -15.42 -6.60
C LEU A 107 -2.93 -16.46 -7.29
N THR A 108 -2.76 -17.72 -6.88
CA THR A 108 -3.65 -18.80 -7.27
C THR A 108 -4.53 -19.14 -6.08
N VAL A 109 -5.84 -19.10 -6.27
CA VAL A 109 -6.82 -19.35 -5.20
C VAL A 109 -7.88 -20.33 -5.71
N PRO A 110 -8.62 -21.01 -4.81
CA PRO A 110 -9.79 -21.76 -5.22
C PRO A 110 -10.79 -20.84 -5.95
N GLU A 111 -11.40 -21.33 -7.03
CA GLU A 111 -12.32 -20.52 -7.83
C GLU A 111 -13.40 -19.83 -7.02
N GLY A 112 -13.98 -20.51 -6.05
CA GLY A 112 -15.02 -19.95 -5.18
C GLY A 112 -14.55 -18.85 -4.24
N ARG A 113 -13.25 -18.58 -4.18
CA ARG A 113 -12.66 -17.54 -3.33
C ARG A 113 -12.09 -16.36 -4.11
N THR A 114 -12.19 -16.36 -5.43
CA THR A 114 -11.60 -15.33 -6.28
C THR A 114 -12.10 -13.94 -5.90
N GLU A 115 -13.41 -13.73 -5.83
CA GLU A 115 -14.00 -12.43 -5.52
C GLU A 115 -13.63 -11.95 -4.12
N ARG A 116 -13.64 -12.85 -3.15
CA ARG A 116 -13.27 -12.52 -1.77
C ARG A 116 -11.79 -12.11 -1.68
N THR A 117 -10.92 -12.82 -2.39
CA THR A 117 -9.50 -12.49 -2.42
C THR A 117 -9.26 -11.10 -3.00
N VAL A 118 -9.97 -10.75 -4.07
CA VAL A 118 -9.90 -9.40 -4.65
C VAL A 118 -10.31 -8.35 -3.61
N ALA A 119 -11.44 -8.56 -2.93
CA ALA A 119 -11.92 -7.64 -1.91
C ALA A 119 -10.89 -7.49 -0.77
N ASP A 120 -10.30 -8.59 -0.33
CA ASP A 120 -9.29 -8.58 0.72
C ASP A 120 -8.04 -7.78 0.30
N VAL A 121 -7.58 -7.94 -0.93
CA VAL A 121 -6.44 -7.19 -1.45
C VAL A 121 -6.74 -5.69 -1.53
N LEU A 122 -7.93 -5.35 -2.01
CA LEU A 122 -8.34 -3.94 -2.13
C LEU A 122 -8.41 -3.23 -0.78
N ASP A 123 -8.78 -3.95 0.28
CA ASP A 123 -8.94 -3.40 1.63
C ASP A 123 -7.69 -3.56 2.51
N ASP A 124 -6.68 -4.28 2.04
CA ASP A 124 -5.50 -4.59 2.86
C ASP A 124 -4.53 -3.41 2.93
N GLU A 125 -4.26 -2.94 4.14
CA GLU A 125 -3.24 -1.91 4.38
C GLU A 125 -1.87 -2.34 3.83
N ALA A 126 -1.55 -3.63 3.86
CA ALA A 126 -0.29 -4.15 3.35
C ALA A 126 -0.11 -3.87 1.85
N THR A 127 -1.20 -3.80 1.09
CA THR A 127 -1.16 -3.43 -0.32
C THR A 127 -0.66 -1.99 -0.48
N LEU A 128 -1.18 -1.08 0.32
CA LEU A 128 -0.77 0.32 0.32
C LEU A 128 0.67 0.49 0.80
N VAL A 129 1.06 -0.22 1.85
CA VAL A 129 2.42 -0.18 2.38
C VAL A 129 3.42 -0.65 1.31
N ARG A 130 3.09 -1.73 0.62
CA ARG A 130 3.95 -2.25 -0.46
C ARG A 130 4.10 -1.24 -1.59
N ALA A 131 2.99 -0.64 -2.03
CA ALA A 131 3.01 0.39 -3.07
C ALA A 131 3.89 1.58 -2.66
N ALA A 132 3.76 2.03 -1.41
CA ALA A 132 4.57 3.13 -0.89
C ALA A 132 6.06 2.77 -0.89
N ARG A 133 6.41 1.57 -0.47
CA ARG A 133 7.80 1.10 -0.44
C ARG A 133 8.40 0.97 -1.83
N LEU A 134 7.62 0.53 -2.80
CA LEU A 134 8.06 0.41 -4.19
C LEU A 134 8.16 1.76 -4.91
N GLY A 135 7.59 2.81 -4.33
CA GLY A 135 7.58 4.13 -4.95
C GLY A 135 6.59 4.25 -6.11
N VAL A 136 5.60 3.36 -6.17
CA VAL A 136 4.57 3.40 -7.21
C VAL A 136 3.36 4.18 -6.75
N GLY A 137 2.54 4.65 -7.68
CA GLY A 137 1.35 5.45 -7.37
C GLY A 137 0.03 4.73 -7.55
N ARG A 138 0.03 3.57 -8.21
CA ARG A 138 -1.20 2.88 -8.57
C ARG A 138 -1.06 1.37 -8.39
N VAL A 139 -2.11 0.77 -7.84
CA VAL A 139 -2.24 -0.69 -7.75
C VAL A 139 -3.49 -1.08 -8.52
N GLU A 140 -3.33 -1.97 -9.48
CA GLU A 140 -4.42 -2.48 -10.30
C GLU A 140 -4.60 -3.96 -10.01
N VAL A 141 -5.82 -4.37 -9.69
CA VAL A 141 -6.15 -5.77 -9.43
C VAL A 141 -6.98 -6.32 -10.58
N ARG A 142 -6.52 -7.42 -11.17
CA ARG A 142 -7.24 -8.16 -12.20
C ARG A 142 -7.54 -9.56 -11.69
N SER A 143 -8.66 -10.12 -12.09
CA SER A 143 -9.03 -11.47 -11.66
C SER A 143 -9.84 -12.21 -12.70
N ASP A 144 -9.75 -13.53 -12.63
CA ASP A 144 -10.61 -14.47 -13.32
C ASP A 144 -10.54 -15.76 -12.51
N ALA A 145 -11.48 -16.69 -12.73
CA ALA A 145 -11.64 -17.89 -11.91
C ALA A 145 -10.32 -18.50 -11.42
N GLY A 146 -10.05 -18.39 -10.12
CA GLY A 146 -8.87 -18.96 -9.48
C GLY A 146 -7.59 -18.14 -9.60
N VAL A 147 -7.61 -17.00 -10.30
CA VAL A 147 -6.42 -16.18 -10.51
C VAL A 147 -6.68 -14.75 -10.04
N VAL A 148 -5.79 -14.21 -9.21
CA VAL A 148 -5.80 -12.80 -8.82
C VAL A 148 -4.43 -12.21 -9.10
N SER A 149 -4.35 -11.18 -9.94
CA SER A 149 -3.10 -10.50 -10.22
C SER A 149 -3.14 -9.10 -9.60
N VAL A 150 -2.08 -8.74 -8.88
CA VAL A 150 -1.93 -7.44 -8.24
C VAL A 150 -0.76 -6.74 -8.89
N ARG A 151 -1.05 -5.66 -9.59
CA ARG A 151 -0.08 -4.96 -10.42
C ARG A 151 0.28 -3.62 -9.78
N TYR A 152 1.53 -3.51 -9.32
CA TYR A 152 2.06 -2.29 -8.71
C TYR A 152 2.68 -1.44 -9.83
N LEU A 153 2.05 -0.33 -10.16
CA LEU A 153 2.35 0.47 -11.34
C LEU A 153 2.81 1.89 -10.96
N PRO A 154 3.78 2.47 -11.70
CA PRO A 154 4.21 3.85 -11.47
C PRO A 154 3.10 4.88 -11.55
#